data_f13c942f39ed0b8abf02054815e90dcd
#
_entry.id   f13c942f39ed0b8abf02054815e90dcd
#
_cell.length_a   1.000
_cell.length_b   1.000
_cell.length_c   1.000
_cell.angle_alpha   90.00
_cell.angle_beta   90.00
_cell.angle_gamma   90.00
#
_symmetry.space_group_name_H-M   'P 1'
#
loop_
_entity.id
_entity.type
_entity.pdbx_description
1 polymer ?
#
loop_
_entity_poly.entity_id
_entity_poly.type
_entity_poly.pdbx_seq_one_letter_code
_entity_poly.pdbx_strand_id
1 'polypeptide(L)'
;VAAVKAGGSLEMPSPGFTSVRELEGAVKAGTLSEADINARAAEVAKIAAATKLVGVGRNDLLKDDIAAAHHDVARKVAEGSSVLLKNDNATLPFKAGTRVAVIGDMAATARYQGSGSSKVNATKEENILEEVKNAEGLVLAGYEQGYDRQGKADRVLVEDAVALAGKESVDVVLAVVGLDERSESEGLD
;
A
#
# COMPACT_ATOMS: atom_id res chain seq x y z
N VAL A 1 -23.03 3.23 25.06
CA VAL A 1 -23.92 2.50 25.99
C VAL A 1 -24.75 1.45 25.26
N ALA A 2 -25.52 1.81 24.22
CA ALA A 2 -26.39 0.87 23.50
C ALA A 2 -25.62 -0.35 22.93
N ALA A 3 -24.45 -0.13 22.33
CA ALA A 3 -23.61 -1.20 21.79
C ALA A 3 -23.17 -2.21 22.88
N VAL A 4 -22.77 -1.73 24.06
CA VAL A 4 -22.36 -2.58 25.18
C VAL A 4 -23.54 -3.44 25.68
N LYS A 5 -24.73 -2.86 25.81
CA LYS A 5 -25.95 -3.59 26.14
C LYS A 5 -26.33 -4.64 25.10
N ALA A 6 -26.09 -4.34 23.82
CA ALA A 6 -26.34 -5.25 22.71
C ALA A 6 -25.28 -6.35 22.55
N GLY A 7 -24.23 -6.36 23.39
CA GLY A 7 -23.18 -7.37 23.35
C GLY A 7 -21.89 -6.94 22.67
N GLY A 8 -21.71 -5.67 22.34
CA GLY A 8 -20.48 -5.14 21.77
C GLY A 8 -19.35 -5.12 22.81
N SER A 9 -18.31 -5.91 22.59
CA SER A 9 -17.21 -6.11 23.53
C SER A 9 -15.94 -5.36 23.18
N LEU A 10 -15.77 -4.96 21.92
CA LEU A 10 -14.58 -4.27 21.43
C LEU A 10 -15.00 -3.14 20.49
N GLU A 11 -14.46 -1.95 20.73
CA GLU A 11 -14.66 -0.77 19.89
C GLU A 11 -13.42 -0.52 19.04
N MET A 12 -13.62 -0.44 17.73
CA MET A 12 -12.54 -0.23 16.75
C MET A 12 -12.94 0.77 15.66
N PRO A 13 -12.08 1.73 15.34
CA PRO A 13 -10.91 2.15 16.13
C PRO A 13 -11.35 2.73 17.47
N SER A 14 -10.46 2.73 18.44
CA SER A 14 -10.78 3.29 19.75
C SER A 14 -11.11 4.78 19.65
N PRO A 15 -12.27 5.24 20.14
CA PRO A 15 -12.62 6.65 20.21
C PRO A 15 -11.86 7.41 21.31
N GLY A 16 -10.90 6.74 21.95
CA GLY A 16 -10.12 7.27 23.04
C GLY A 16 -10.90 7.33 24.35
N PHE A 17 -10.66 8.38 25.15
CA PHE A 17 -11.25 8.51 26.48
C PHE A 17 -12.74 8.87 26.49
N THR A 18 -13.33 9.21 25.36
CA THR A 18 -14.74 9.64 25.28
C THR A 18 -15.69 8.53 25.66
N SER A 19 -15.55 7.34 25.07
CA SER A 19 -16.38 6.18 25.37
C SER A 19 -16.22 5.70 26.80
N VAL A 20 -15.02 5.75 27.35
CA VAL A 20 -14.78 5.40 28.77
C VAL A 20 -15.61 6.28 29.69
N ARG A 21 -15.56 7.62 29.50
CA ARG A 21 -16.33 8.57 30.30
C ARG A 21 -17.84 8.40 30.15
N GLU A 22 -18.31 8.12 28.94
CA GLU A 22 -19.72 7.83 28.69
C GLU A 22 -20.18 6.57 29.40
N LEU A 23 -19.39 5.49 29.38
CA LEU A 23 -19.73 4.25 30.08
C LEU A 23 -19.71 4.41 31.59
N GLU A 24 -18.70 5.11 32.15
CA GLU A 24 -18.65 5.44 33.56
C GLU A 24 -19.86 6.28 34.00
N GLY A 25 -20.20 7.29 33.21
CA GLY A 25 -21.38 8.13 33.43
C GLY A 25 -22.69 7.32 33.43
N ALA A 26 -22.83 6.40 32.48
CA ALA A 26 -23.99 5.51 32.35
C ALA A 26 -24.13 4.55 33.54
N VAL A 27 -23.01 4.01 34.04
CA VAL A 27 -23.01 3.16 35.26
C VAL A 27 -23.42 4.00 36.48
N LYS A 28 -22.82 5.18 36.66
CA LYS A 28 -23.19 6.09 37.78
C LYS A 28 -24.66 6.54 37.74
N ALA A 29 -25.20 6.70 36.54
CA ALA A 29 -26.61 7.06 36.32
C ALA A 29 -27.57 5.86 36.39
N GLY A 30 -27.08 4.63 36.60
CA GLY A 30 -27.89 3.41 36.63
C GLY A 30 -28.48 3.01 35.25
N THR A 31 -28.04 3.62 34.18
CA THR A 31 -28.52 3.30 32.81
C THR A 31 -27.74 2.17 32.15
N LEU A 32 -26.60 1.79 32.72
CA LEU A 32 -25.79 0.64 32.33
C LEU A 32 -25.41 -0.12 33.63
N SER A 33 -25.51 -1.44 33.63
CA SER A 33 -25.11 -2.23 34.82
C SER A 33 -23.60 -2.55 34.76
N GLU A 34 -22.99 -2.67 35.95
CA GLU A 34 -21.63 -3.23 36.05
C GLU A 34 -21.54 -4.65 35.52
N ALA A 35 -22.63 -5.41 35.61
CA ALA A 35 -22.71 -6.77 35.09
C ALA A 35 -22.54 -6.81 33.57
N ASP A 36 -23.11 -5.83 32.84
CA ASP A 36 -22.92 -5.71 31.38
C ASP A 36 -21.46 -5.43 31.06
N ILE A 37 -20.82 -4.48 31.77
CA ILE A 37 -19.39 -4.17 31.60
C ILE A 37 -18.53 -5.40 31.87
N ASN A 38 -18.77 -6.10 33.01
CA ASN A 38 -18.00 -7.25 33.36
C ASN A 38 -18.16 -8.42 32.38
N ALA A 39 -19.33 -8.60 31.79
CA ALA A 39 -19.57 -9.61 30.76
C ALA A 39 -18.73 -9.29 29.48
N ARG A 40 -18.72 -8.03 29.05
CA ARG A 40 -17.92 -7.60 27.88
C ARG A 40 -16.42 -7.72 28.17
N ALA A 41 -15.96 -7.30 29.33
CA ALA A 41 -14.57 -7.43 29.75
C ALA A 41 -14.11 -8.91 29.80
N ALA A 42 -14.97 -9.79 30.28
CA ALA A 42 -14.67 -11.23 30.33
C ALA A 42 -14.49 -11.82 28.91
N GLU A 43 -15.28 -11.39 27.93
CA GLU A 43 -15.14 -11.84 26.54
C GLU A 43 -13.80 -11.41 25.94
N VAL A 44 -13.39 -10.16 26.12
CA VAL A 44 -12.08 -9.66 25.68
C VAL A 44 -10.94 -10.40 26.41
N ALA A 45 -11.07 -10.57 27.72
CA ALA A 45 -10.08 -11.30 28.53
C ALA A 45 -9.92 -12.75 28.05
N LYS A 46 -11.02 -13.42 27.69
CA LYS A 46 -10.99 -14.78 27.13
C LYS A 46 -10.20 -14.85 25.82
N ILE A 47 -10.41 -13.90 24.89
CA ILE A 47 -9.65 -13.83 23.65
C ILE A 47 -8.17 -13.54 23.93
N ALA A 48 -7.88 -12.56 24.79
CA ALA A 48 -6.53 -12.24 25.19
C ALA A 48 -5.78 -13.43 25.81
N ALA A 49 -6.46 -14.22 26.65
CA ALA A 49 -5.91 -15.45 27.22
C ALA A 49 -5.64 -16.52 26.15
N ALA A 50 -6.53 -16.67 25.18
CA ALA A 50 -6.37 -17.64 24.08
C ALA A 50 -5.23 -17.26 23.12
N THR A 51 -4.94 -15.97 22.95
CA THR A 51 -3.86 -15.47 22.07
C THR A 51 -2.49 -15.38 22.77
N LYS A 52 -2.41 -15.63 24.08
CA LYS A 52 -1.16 -15.61 24.88
C LYS A 52 -0.12 -16.64 24.44
N LEU A 53 -0.47 -17.51 23.50
CA LEU A 53 0.36 -18.64 23.07
C LEU A 53 1.54 -18.25 22.20
N VAL A 54 1.62 -17.03 21.72
CA VAL A 54 2.71 -16.64 20.85
C VAL A 54 3.55 -15.63 21.61
N GLY A 55 4.61 -16.10 22.23
CA GLY A 55 5.64 -15.25 22.84
C GLY A 55 6.44 -14.47 21.77
N VAL A 56 5.73 -13.86 20.82
CA VAL A 56 6.33 -12.96 19.85
C VAL A 56 6.61 -11.67 20.59
N GLY A 57 7.86 -11.44 20.91
CA GLY A 57 8.30 -10.17 21.48
C GLY A 57 7.93 -9.03 20.53
N ARG A 58 7.65 -7.88 21.09
CA ARG A 58 7.27 -6.67 20.36
C ARG A 58 8.34 -6.21 19.32
N ASN A 59 9.53 -6.82 19.36
CA ASN A 59 10.68 -6.55 18.52
C ASN A 59 11.05 -7.74 17.63
N ASP A 60 10.22 -8.77 17.51
CA ASP A 60 10.48 -9.84 16.57
C ASP A 60 10.20 -9.33 15.15
N LEU A 61 11.21 -8.66 14.61
CA LEU A 61 11.26 -8.33 13.20
C LEU A 61 11.23 -9.64 12.40
N LEU A 62 10.63 -9.56 11.22
CA LEU A 62 10.65 -10.68 10.28
C LEU A 62 12.11 -11.06 10.01
N LYS A 63 12.47 -12.32 10.19
CA LYS A 63 13.83 -12.80 9.90
C LYS A 63 14.11 -12.65 8.41
N ASP A 64 15.37 -12.37 8.06
CA ASP A 64 15.76 -12.04 6.69
C ASP A 64 15.41 -13.15 5.68
N ASP A 65 15.55 -14.41 6.06
CA ASP A 65 15.17 -15.55 5.23
C ASP A 65 13.67 -15.64 4.98
N ILE A 66 12.85 -15.33 5.99
CA ILE A 66 11.39 -15.28 5.88
C ILE A 66 10.99 -14.04 5.05
N ALA A 67 11.62 -12.89 5.30
CA ALA A 67 11.35 -11.68 4.53
C ALA A 67 11.65 -11.88 3.04
N ALA A 68 12.76 -12.53 2.70
CA ALA A 68 13.11 -12.87 1.32
C ALA A 68 12.08 -13.81 0.67
N ALA A 69 11.67 -14.86 1.38
CA ALA A 69 10.65 -15.78 0.89
C ALA A 69 9.29 -15.10 0.67
N HIS A 70 8.89 -14.19 1.57
CA HIS A 70 7.66 -13.41 1.43
C HIS A 70 7.75 -12.41 0.27
N HIS A 71 8.92 -11.82 0.04
CA HIS A 71 9.15 -10.92 -1.10
C HIS A 71 9.00 -11.69 -2.44
N ASP A 72 9.52 -12.90 -2.54
CA ASP A 72 9.32 -13.76 -3.73
C ASP A 72 7.85 -14.10 -3.98
N VAL A 73 7.07 -14.30 -2.92
CA VAL A 73 5.61 -14.50 -3.06
C VAL A 73 4.95 -13.22 -3.55
N ALA A 74 5.29 -12.06 -2.96
CA ALA A 74 4.74 -10.77 -3.37
C ALA A 74 5.04 -10.47 -4.85
N ARG A 75 6.27 -10.75 -5.32
CA ARG A 75 6.66 -10.61 -6.71
C ARG A 75 5.81 -11.49 -7.64
N LYS A 76 5.64 -12.77 -7.30
CA LYS A 76 4.80 -13.70 -8.10
C LYS A 76 3.33 -13.27 -8.15
N VAL A 77 2.82 -12.71 -7.05
CA VAL A 77 1.44 -12.16 -7.02
C VAL A 77 1.35 -10.94 -7.93
N ALA A 78 2.31 -10.02 -7.89
CA ALA A 78 2.35 -8.86 -8.76
C ALA A 78 2.43 -9.25 -10.25
N GLU A 79 3.31 -10.19 -10.61
CA GLU A 79 3.41 -10.75 -11.96
C GLU A 79 2.08 -11.36 -12.43
N GLY A 80 1.45 -12.18 -11.58
CA GLY A 80 0.20 -12.86 -11.89
C GLY A 80 -1.04 -11.95 -11.91
N SER A 81 -0.98 -10.76 -11.30
CA SER A 81 -2.07 -9.79 -11.30
C SER A 81 -2.01 -8.77 -12.45
N SER A 82 -0.91 -8.77 -13.21
CA SER A 82 -0.78 -7.90 -14.38
C SER A 82 -1.63 -8.41 -15.54
N VAL A 83 -2.39 -7.50 -16.18
CA VAL A 83 -3.25 -7.82 -17.32
C VAL A 83 -2.75 -7.13 -18.57
N LEU A 84 -2.39 -7.90 -19.59
CA LEU A 84 -1.99 -7.38 -20.90
C LEU A 84 -3.25 -7.02 -21.71
N LEU A 85 -3.60 -5.74 -21.75
CA LEU A 85 -4.81 -5.27 -22.43
C LEU A 85 -4.62 -5.17 -23.95
N LYS A 86 -3.40 -4.86 -24.41
CA LYS A 86 -3.09 -4.68 -25.82
C LYS A 86 -1.62 -4.94 -26.09
N ASN A 87 -1.29 -5.63 -27.16
CA ASN A 87 0.09 -5.88 -27.61
C ASN A 87 0.16 -5.94 -29.14
N ASP A 88 -0.22 -4.84 -29.80
CA ASP A 88 -0.17 -4.74 -31.25
C ASP A 88 1.28 -4.78 -31.73
N ASN A 89 1.50 -5.42 -32.86
CA ASN A 89 2.82 -5.60 -33.48
C ASN A 89 3.85 -6.33 -32.58
N ALA A 90 3.40 -7.07 -31.58
CA ALA A 90 4.27 -7.81 -30.66
C ALA A 90 5.36 -6.92 -30.02
N THR A 91 4.97 -5.74 -29.55
CA THR A 91 5.87 -4.81 -28.85
C THR A 91 6.48 -5.45 -27.61
N LEU A 92 5.70 -6.26 -26.90
CA LEU A 92 6.14 -7.05 -25.75
C LEU A 92 6.24 -8.54 -26.14
N PRO A 93 7.23 -9.27 -25.59
CA PRO A 93 8.32 -8.79 -24.72
C PRO A 93 9.33 -7.92 -25.49
N PHE A 94 10.01 -7.02 -24.80
CA PHE A 94 11.08 -6.23 -25.38
C PHE A 94 12.23 -7.12 -25.86
N LYS A 95 12.83 -6.75 -26.97
CA LYS A 95 14.00 -7.45 -27.52
C LYS A 95 15.27 -7.02 -26.77
N ALA A 96 16.27 -7.89 -26.76
CA ALA A 96 17.59 -7.51 -26.23
C ALA A 96 18.15 -6.29 -26.97
N GLY A 97 18.70 -5.35 -26.20
CA GLY A 97 19.21 -4.09 -26.72
C GLY A 97 18.17 -2.98 -26.86
N THR A 98 16.88 -3.23 -26.58
CA THR A 98 15.84 -2.19 -26.63
C THR A 98 16.19 -1.03 -25.70
N ARG A 99 16.20 0.19 -26.26
CA ARG A 99 16.44 1.42 -25.53
C ARG A 99 15.12 1.99 -25.02
N VAL A 100 14.93 1.92 -23.71
CA VAL A 100 13.68 2.25 -23.04
C VAL A 100 13.79 3.62 -22.38
N ALA A 101 12.93 4.57 -22.76
CA ALA A 101 12.69 5.77 -21.99
C ALA A 101 11.60 5.48 -20.93
N VAL A 102 11.86 5.78 -19.68
CA VAL A 102 10.89 5.61 -18.59
C VAL A 102 10.30 6.96 -18.25
N ILE A 103 8.98 7.06 -18.25
CA ILE A 103 8.24 8.29 -17.92
C ILE A 103 7.22 7.97 -16.84
N GLY A 104 7.19 8.79 -15.80
CA GLY A 104 6.20 8.72 -14.74
C GLY A 104 6.78 8.80 -13.34
N ASP A 105 6.19 9.64 -12.49
CA ASP A 105 6.57 9.73 -11.08
C ASP A 105 6.48 8.36 -10.38
N MET A 106 5.46 7.58 -10.70
CA MET A 106 5.26 6.24 -10.11
C MET A 106 6.25 5.19 -10.59
N ALA A 107 7.04 5.48 -11.63
CA ALA A 107 8.14 4.61 -12.03
C ALA A 107 9.32 4.67 -11.05
N ALA A 108 9.61 5.85 -10.51
CA ALA A 108 10.71 6.07 -9.56
C ALA A 108 10.25 5.90 -8.10
N THR A 109 9.01 6.27 -7.79
CA THR A 109 8.43 6.13 -6.45
C THR A 109 7.20 5.22 -6.54
N ALA A 110 7.40 3.94 -6.29
CA ALA A 110 6.36 2.93 -6.44
C ALA A 110 5.16 3.20 -5.52
N ARG A 111 3.95 2.96 -6.05
CA ARG A 111 2.74 2.82 -5.24
C ARG A 111 2.33 1.35 -5.27
N TYR A 112 2.82 0.58 -4.31
CA TYR A 112 2.67 -0.87 -4.25
C TYR A 112 1.63 -1.34 -3.23
N GLN A 113 1.04 -0.42 -2.47
CA GLN A 113 0.04 -0.74 -1.45
C GLN A 113 -1.06 0.32 -1.41
N GLY A 114 -2.18 0.00 -0.78
CA GLY A 114 -3.22 0.95 -0.43
C GLY A 114 -2.75 2.00 0.57
N SER A 115 -3.57 2.99 0.83
CA SER A 115 -3.31 4.02 1.83
C SER A 115 -4.26 3.87 3.03
N GLY A 116 -4.05 4.71 4.05
CA GLY A 116 -4.82 4.66 5.28
C GLY A 116 -4.38 3.52 6.21
N SER A 117 -5.32 2.83 6.81
CA SER A 117 -5.08 1.79 7.82
C SER A 117 -4.37 0.54 7.29
N SER A 118 -4.40 0.31 5.99
CA SER A 118 -3.70 -0.81 5.34
C SER A 118 -2.22 -0.58 5.11
N LYS A 119 -1.73 0.66 5.28
CA LYS A 119 -0.33 1.00 5.02
C LYS A 119 0.62 0.33 6.02
N VAL A 120 1.60 -0.38 5.49
CA VAL A 120 2.67 -1.04 6.26
C VAL A 120 4.04 -0.50 5.87
N ASN A 121 5.01 -0.61 6.75
CA ASN A 121 6.41 -0.33 6.45
C ASN A 121 7.02 -1.57 5.78
N ALA A 122 7.24 -1.50 4.48
CA ALA A 122 7.83 -2.60 3.74
C ALA A 122 9.29 -2.83 4.15
N THR A 123 9.71 -4.09 4.16
CA THR A 123 11.11 -4.47 4.41
C THR A 123 11.97 -4.27 3.17
N LYS A 124 11.35 -4.26 1.98
CA LYS A 124 11.99 -4.03 0.70
C LYS A 124 11.00 -3.34 -0.23
N GLU A 125 11.46 -2.32 -0.92
CA GLU A 125 10.73 -1.64 -1.98
C GLU A 125 11.54 -1.71 -3.27
N GLU A 126 10.86 -2.00 -4.37
CA GLU A 126 11.44 -2.00 -5.72
C GLU A 126 10.61 -1.05 -6.59
N ASN A 127 11.24 -0.45 -7.58
CA ASN A 127 10.57 0.45 -8.50
C ASN A 127 10.94 0.13 -9.95
N ILE A 128 10.05 0.51 -10.86
CA ILE A 128 10.18 0.18 -12.28
C ILE A 128 11.43 0.80 -12.91
N LEU A 129 11.81 2.01 -12.51
CA LEU A 129 12.98 2.69 -13.04
C LEU A 129 14.27 1.92 -12.77
N GLU A 130 14.48 1.49 -11.53
CA GLU A 130 15.66 0.71 -11.16
C GLU A 130 15.62 -0.70 -11.80
N GLU A 131 14.46 -1.31 -11.90
CA GLU A 131 14.31 -2.61 -12.57
C GLU A 131 14.65 -2.52 -14.08
N VAL A 132 14.20 -1.49 -14.80
CA VAL A 132 14.58 -1.27 -16.20
C VAL A 132 16.08 -1.01 -16.34
N LYS A 133 16.68 -0.26 -15.42
CA LYS A 133 18.10 0.06 -15.40
C LYS A 133 18.98 -1.18 -15.19
N ASN A 134 18.51 -2.12 -14.38
CA ASN A 134 19.24 -3.32 -14.00
C ASN A 134 18.88 -4.55 -14.84
N ALA A 135 17.84 -4.47 -15.67
CA ALA A 135 17.39 -5.58 -16.49
C ALA A 135 18.41 -5.98 -17.56
N GLU A 136 18.82 -7.25 -17.55
CA GLU A 136 19.67 -7.77 -18.61
C GLU A 136 18.99 -7.64 -19.98
N GLY A 137 19.71 -7.06 -20.92
CA GLY A 137 19.24 -6.90 -22.28
C GLY A 137 18.38 -5.66 -22.54
N LEU A 138 18.12 -4.82 -21.56
CA LEU A 138 17.52 -3.50 -21.78
C LEU A 138 18.57 -2.41 -21.61
N VAL A 139 18.32 -1.26 -22.23
CA VAL A 139 19.15 -0.05 -22.11
C VAL A 139 18.25 1.09 -21.66
N LEU A 140 18.49 1.64 -20.47
CA LEU A 140 17.79 2.85 -20.03
C LEU A 140 18.24 4.04 -20.87
N ALA A 141 17.35 4.56 -21.72
CA ALA A 141 17.62 5.73 -22.57
C ALA A 141 17.46 7.06 -21.81
N GLY A 142 16.70 7.05 -20.72
CA GLY A 142 16.49 8.18 -19.82
C GLY A 142 15.23 8.03 -19.00
N TYR A 143 15.07 8.95 -18.05
CA TYR A 143 13.89 9.04 -17.18
C TYR A 143 13.43 10.48 -17.06
N GLU A 144 12.12 10.68 -17.12
CA GLU A 144 11.46 11.95 -16.81
C GLU A 144 10.21 11.71 -15.97
N GLN A 145 9.96 12.61 -15.03
CA GLN A 145 8.82 12.49 -14.13
C GLN A 145 7.48 12.59 -14.86
N GLY A 146 7.38 13.43 -15.88
CA GLY A 146 6.26 13.56 -16.80
C GLY A 146 4.98 14.17 -16.24
N TYR A 147 4.70 14.01 -14.95
CA TYR A 147 3.52 14.56 -14.28
C TYR A 147 3.76 14.75 -12.79
N ASP A 148 2.96 15.64 -12.17
CA ASP A 148 2.87 15.75 -10.72
C ASP A 148 1.89 14.71 -10.18
N ARG A 149 2.31 13.88 -9.21
CA ARG A 149 1.50 12.79 -8.64
C ARG A 149 0.18 13.29 -8.06
N GLN A 150 0.13 14.50 -7.55
CA GLN A 150 -1.07 15.09 -6.94
C GLN A 150 -2.02 15.72 -7.97
N GLY A 151 -1.73 15.55 -9.26
CA GLY A 151 -2.58 16.05 -10.35
C GLY A 151 -2.43 17.55 -10.64
N LYS A 152 -1.43 18.20 -10.05
CA LYS A 152 -1.13 19.60 -10.40
C LYS A 152 -0.58 19.65 -11.82
N ALA A 153 -1.22 20.45 -12.67
CA ALA A 153 -0.75 20.64 -14.03
C ALA A 153 0.63 21.32 -14.01
N ASP A 154 1.63 20.64 -14.58
CA ASP A 154 2.98 21.15 -14.75
C ASP A 154 3.42 20.94 -16.19
N ARG A 155 3.49 22.04 -16.92
CA ARG A 155 3.82 22.02 -18.36
C ARG A 155 5.28 21.63 -18.59
N VAL A 156 6.18 22.00 -17.69
CA VAL A 156 7.61 21.69 -17.83
C VAL A 156 7.83 20.18 -17.75
N LEU A 157 7.20 19.50 -16.78
CA LEU A 157 7.30 18.04 -16.67
C LEU A 157 6.81 17.32 -17.92
N VAL A 158 5.75 17.83 -18.55
CA VAL A 158 5.23 17.25 -19.80
C VAL A 158 6.18 17.52 -20.96
N GLU A 159 6.71 18.74 -21.11
CA GLU A 159 7.64 19.12 -22.16
C GLU A 159 8.94 18.29 -22.09
N ASP A 160 9.49 18.09 -20.89
CA ASP A 160 10.68 17.28 -20.68
C ASP A 160 10.44 15.80 -21.03
N ALA A 161 9.29 15.25 -20.62
CA ALA A 161 8.91 13.88 -20.98
C ALA A 161 8.72 13.70 -22.49
N VAL A 162 8.09 14.65 -23.18
CA VAL A 162 7.93 14.63 -24.63
C VAL A 162 9.30 14.76 -25.33
N ALA A 163 10.18 15.64 -24.83
CA ALA A 163 11.53 15.79 -25.37
C ALA A 163 12.35 14.50 -25.22
N LEU A 164 12.25 13.80 -24.09
CA LEU A 164 12.89 12.50 -23.92
C LEU A 164 12.31 11.47 -24.89
N ALA A 165 10.99 11.36 -24.97
CA ALA A 165 10.31 10.39 -25.84
C ALA A 165 10.64 10.57 -27.33
N GLY A 166 10.92 11.80 -27.75
CA GLY A 166 11.24 12.15 -29.15
C GLY A 166 12.70 11.95 -29.54
N LYS A 167 13.59 11.50 -28.65
CA LYS A 167 15.00 11.28 -28.98
C LYS A 167 15.18 10.09 -29.93
N GLU A 168 16.03 10.20 -30.90
CA GLU A 168 16.41 9.10 -31.81
C GLU A 168 17.06 7.91 -31.07
N SER A 169 17.55 8.15 -29.86
CA SER A 169 18.11 7.11 -28.98
C SER A 169 17.05 6.32 -28.21
N VAL A 170 15.77 6.55 -28.42
CA VAL A 170 14.65 5.86 -27.75
C VAL A 170 13.94 4.95 -28.75
N ASP A 171 13.86 3.66 -28.44
CA ASP A 171 13.12 2.69 -29.23
C ASP A 171 11.68 2.54 -28.75
N VAL A 172 11.49 2.65 -27.40
CA VAL A 172 10.18 2.48 -26.75
C VAL A 172 10.06 3.39 -25.52
N VAL A 173 8.85 3.84 -25.26
CA VAL A 173 8.51 4.59 -24.05
C VAL A 173 7.70 3.70 -23.11
N LEU A 174 8.18 3.55 -21.89
CA LEU A 174 7.45 2.95 -20.79
C LEU A 174 6.84 4.06 -19.94
N ALA A 175 5.55 4.35 -20.14
CA ALA A 175 4.81 5.33 -19.36
C ALA A 175 4.13 4.65 -18.15
N VAL A 176 4.53 5.04 -16.95
CA VAL A 176 3.98 4.52 -15.68
C VAL A 176 3.05 5.55 -15.08
N VAL A 177 1.77 5.24 -15.09
CA VAL A 177 0.69 6.14 -14.64
C VAL A 177 -0.22 5.44 -13.65
N GLY A 178 -0.88 6.20 -12.79
CA GLY A 178 -1.80 5.66 -11.79
C GLY A 178 -2.47 6.76 -10.97
N LEU A 179 -3.24 6.35 -9.98
CA LEU A 179 -3.87 7.25 -9.01
C LEU A 179 -3.00 7.37 -7.76
N ASP A 180 -3.00 8.55 -7.15
CA ASP A 180 -2.35 8.79 -5.86
C ASP A 180 -3.25 8.39 -4.67
N GLU A 181 -2.73 8.56 -3.45
CA GLU A 181 -3.43 8.24 -2.21
C GLU A 181 -4.60 9.19 -1.90
N ARG A 182 -4.73 10.30 -2.59
CA ARG A 182 -5.85 11.24 -2.45
C ARG A 182 -6.99 10.89 -3.39
N SER A 183 -6.64 10.34 -4.54
CA SER A 183 -7.60 9.94 -5.58
C SER A 183 -8.19 8.57 -5.30
N GLU A 184 -7.47 7.73 -4.53
CA GLU A 184 -7.91 6.37 -4.20
C GLU A 184 -7.35 6.00 -2.81
N SER A 185 -8.23 5.98 -1.80
CA SER A 185 -7.90 5.70 -0.41
C SER A 185 -9.11 5.11 0.31
N GLU A 186 -8.87 4.21 1.25
CA GLU A 186 -9.93 3.61 2.05
C GLU A 186 -10.78 4.69 2.75
N GLY A 187 -12.07 4.72 2.42
CA GLY A 187 -13.06 5.60 3.05
C GLY A 187 -13.00 7.07 2.62
N LEU A 188 -12.22 7.41 1.61
CA LEU A 188 -12.07 8.78 1.11
C LEU A 188 -12.29 8.92 -0.39
N ASP A 189 -12.47 7.84 -1.09
CA ASP A 189 -12.73 7.73 -2.54
C ASP A 189 -14.22 7.71 -2.88
#